data_a1fabbe9e20fc2c0fb18ef62a3fabe75
#
_entry.id   a1fabbe9e20fc2c0fb18ef62a3fabe75
#
_cell.length_a   1.000
_cell.length_b   1.000
_cell.length_c   1.000
_cell.angle_alpha   90.00
_cell.angle_beta   90.00
_cell.angle_gamma   90.00
#
_symmetry.space_group_name_H-M   'P 1'
#
loop_
_entity.id
_entity.type
_entity.pdbx_description
1 polymer ?
#
loop_
_entity_poly.entity_id
_entity_poly.type
_entity_poly.pdbx_seq_one_letter_code
_entity_poly.pdbx_strand_id
1 'polypeptide(L)'
;MNYGFIKAAACTPEIVVADCIHNAQAILDLMKKSAAEGVRLAVFPELCLTGYTCGDLFTQQTLLESVKQNLLKLAEESRSLQMISVIGAPIAHYGKLYNCGVVLYGGKILGIVPKTEIPNYAEFYEARNFCAAPETNETVRIGEDEIPFGKRLLFCCNEMPEFIFGIEICEDLWVCRPPSTGHAIAGATVILNLSASNEIVGKADFRRQLVESQSARLVCGYLYADAGEGESTTDLVFSGHNLIAQNGRILAEAQPFSSGYCVTELDLEELMSERQRLTTFPRQDATGYQMILFNMEKTPVQLTRNISKNPFVPADSADLRDRCEKILAIQSAGLRKRINHTHVKTVVIGVSGGLDSTLALLVSVRAMKESGHLPSDVIAVTMPGFGTTRRTKNNAIKLCESLGVTLRKIDITRSVRSHFRDLGQDENDHNVLFENAQARERTQILMDICHQTDGFVVGTGDLSELALGWATYNGDHMSMYGVNASVPKTLVRYLVRYYADYLADKQVSEILSDILNTPVSPELLPAAEGKISQLTENIIGPYELHDFFLYYFIRHGFSPEKVAWLANYAFKDTYSADEIQKWLKVFIKRFFNNQFKRSCLPDGPKVGSVSLSPRGDWRMPSDASFKIWIDSLDR
;
A
#
# COMPACT_ATOMS: atom_id res chain seq x y z
N MET A 1 11.93 -2.79 18.80
CA MET A 1 10.46 -2.59 18.69
C MET A 1 9.98 -3.38 17.48
N ASN A 2 8.71 -3.82 17.44
CA ASN A 2 8.18 -4.55 16.27
C ASN A 2 7.16 -3.74 15.45
N TYR A 3 6.68 -2.58 15.96
CA TYR A 3 5.72 -1.69 15.31
C TYR A 3 4.51 -2.41 14.69
N GLY A 4 3.99 -3.45 15.38
CA GLY A 4 2.86 -4.24 14.91
C GLY A 4 3.20 -5.27 13.82
N PHE A 5 4.46 -5.46 13.48
CA PHE A 5 4.85 -6.49 12.52
C PHE A 5 5.01 -7.86 13.17
N ILE A 6 4.52 -8.89 12.46
CA ILE A 6 4.73 -10.29 12.79
C ILE A 6 5.25 -11.04 11.57
N LYS A 7 6.32 -11.83 11.74
CA LYS A 7 6.87 -12.63 10.66
C LYS A 7 6.12 -13.94 10.55
N ALA A 8 5.62 -14.25 9.34
CA ALA A 8 4.75 -15.37 9.08
C ALA A 8 5.23 -16.19 7.89
N ALA A 9 4.98 -17.50 7.92
CA ALA A 9 5.35 -18.44 6.85
C ALA A 9 4.17 -19.34 6.45
N ALA A 10 4.07 -19.64 5.15
CA ALA A 10 3.26 -20.71 4.60
C ALA A 10 4.20 -21.80 4.09
N CYS A 11 4.04 -23.02 4.60
CA CYS A 11 5.01 -24.11 4.47
C CYS A 11 4.43 -25.26 3.67
N THR A 12 5.27 -25.95 2.88
CA THR A 12 4.97 -27.21 2.18
C THR A 12 6.08 -28.22 2.47
N PRO A 13 5.88 -29.17 3.41
CA PRO A 13 6.84 -30.25 3.67
C PRO A 13 6.82 -31.28 2.53
N GLU A 14 7.95 -31.91 2.27
CA GLU A 14 8.01 -33.11 1.44
C GLU A 14 7.48 -34.29 2.26
N ILE A 15 6.33 -34.83 1.87
CA ILE A 15 5.67 -35.88 2.63
C ILE A 15 5.79 -37.23 1.98
N VAL A 16 5.47 -38.27 2.75
CA VAL A 16 5.23 -39.63 2.26
C VAL A 16 3.85 -40.08 2.71
N VAL A 17 3.00 -40.47 1.78
CA VAL A 17 1.60 -40.84 2.06
C VAL A 17 1.55 -41.96 3.11
N ALA A 18 0.77 -41.73 4.19
CA ALA A 18 0.57 -42.60 5.35
C ALA A 18 1.81 -42.83 6.25
N ASP A 19 2.94 -42.16 6.00
CA ASP A 19 4.11 -42.24 6.89
C ASP A 19 4.14 -41.02 7.85
N CYS A 20 3.35 -41.08 8.92
CA CYS A 20 3.26 -40.00 9.90
C CYS A 20 4.60 -39.70 10.59
N ILE A 21 5.53 -40.66 10.69
CA ILE A 21 6.82 -40.46 11.34
C ILE A 21 7.72 -39.60 10.45
N HIS A 22 7.82 -39.96 9.17
CA HIS A 22 8.55 -39.17 8.17
C HIS A 22 7.96 -37.74 8.07
N ASN A 23 6.64 -37.64 7.94
CA ASN A 23 5.95 -36.37 7.77
C ASN A 23 6.11 -35.47 8.99
N ALA A 24 6.02 -36.01 10.21
CA ALA A 24 6.30 -35.25 11.43
C ALA A 24 7.74 -34.72 11.47
N GLN A 25 8.71 -35.49 10.99
CA GLN A 25 10.10 -35.03 10.94
C GLN A 25 10.27 -33.91 9.90
N ALA A 26 9.69 -34.05 8.69
CA ALA A 26 9.73 -33.01 7.66
C ALA A 26 9.05 -31.69 8.12
N ILE A 27 7.91 -31.81 8.81
CA ILE A 27 7.22 -30.65 9.43
C ILE A 27 8.12 -30.01 10.49
N LEU A 28 8.70 -30.80 11.40
CA LEU A 28 9.58 -30.30 12.47
C LEU A 28 10.81 -29.58 11.91
N ASP A 29 11.41 -30.10 10.85
CA ASP A 29 12.58 -29.49 10.21
C ASP A 29 12.23 -28.10 9.64
N LEU A 30 11.06 -27.95 9.00
CA LEU A 30 10.56 -26.66 8.54
C LEU A 30 10.19 -25.73 9.71
N MET A 31 9.58 -26.26 10.79
CA MET A 31 9.32 -25.47 12.01
C MET A 31 10.61 -24.90 12.59
N LYS A 32 11.65 -25.73 12.74
CA LYS A 32 12.96 -25.30 13.28
C LYS A 32 13.63 -24.28 12.37
N LYS A 33 13.64 -24.54 11.06
CA LYS A 33 14.25 -23.65 10.06
C LYS A 33 13.57 -22.28 10.01
N SER A 34 12.24 -22.24 9.92
CA SER A 34 11.50 -20.99 9.88
C SER A 34 11.59 -20.21 11.21
N ALA A 35 11.53 -20.91 12.36
CA ALA A 35 11.72 -20.27 13.67
C ALA A 35 13.10 -19.61 13.81
N ALA A 36 14.16 -20.25 13.28
CA ALA A 36 15.52 -19.70 13.27
C ALA A 36 15.61 -18.39 12.44
N GLU A 37 14.75 -18.21 11.44
CA GLU A 37 14.61 -16.98 10.66
C GLU A 37 13.71 -15.91 11.33
N GLY A 38 13.21 -16.19 12.53
CA GLY A 38 12.36 -15.30 13.31
C GLY A 38 10.87 -15.36 12.96
N VAL A 39 10.41 -16.42 12.29
CA VAL A 39 8.99 -16.66 12.06
C VAL A 39 8.29 -16.92 13.40
N ARG A 40 7.12 -16.31 13.57
CA ARG A 40 6.29 -16.41 14.78
C ARG A 40 4.94 -17.09 14.52
N LEU A 41 4.56 -17.23 13.26
CA LEU A 41 3.34 -17.88 12.81
C LEU A 41 3.62 -18.69 11.55
N ALA A 42 3.46 -20.01 11.61
CA ALA A 42 3.61 -20.90 10.46
C ALA A 42 2.33 -21.73 10.25
N VAL A 43 1.91 -21.86 8.99
CA VAL A 43 0.80 -22.72 8.57
C VAL A 43 1.32 -23.79 7.62
N PHE A 44 0.84 -25.02 7.80
CA PHE A 44 1.17 -26.20 7.02
C PHE A 44 -0.07 -26.70 6.27
N PRO A 45 0.07 -27.53 5.22
CA PRO A 45 -1.04 -27.96 4.40
C PRO A 45 -2.07 -28.82 5.14
N GLU A 46 -3.24 -28.91 4.54
CA GLU A 46 -4.32 -29.81 4.91
C GLU A 46 -3.82 -31.27 4.96
N LEU A 47 -4.12 -31.96 6.09
CA LEU A 47 -3.75 -33.37 6.31
C LEU A 47 -2.27 -33.72 6.09
N CYS A 48 -1.35 -32.74 6.13
CA CYS A 48 0.06 -32.92 5.83
C CYS A 48 0.78 -33.92 6.76
N LEU A 49 0.21 -34.24 7.92
CA LEU A 49 0.80 -35.25 8.83
C LEU A 49 0.61 -36.68 8.32
N THR A 50 -0.43 -36.93 7.51
CA THR A 50 -0.71 -38.23 6.88
C THR A 50 -0.46 -38.25 5.39
N GLY A 51 -0.55 -37.12 4.74
CA GLY A 51 -0.88 -36.90 3.34
C GLY A 51 -2.40 -36.82 3.15
N TYR A 52 -2.83 -35.95 2.26
CA TYR A 52 -4.23 -35.79 1.85
C TYR A 52 -4.75 -37.02 1.10
N THR A 53 -3.88 -37.67 0.32
CA THR A 53 -4.24 -38.72 -0.61
C THR A 53 -4.26 -40.13 0.01
N CYS A 54 -4.41 -40.25 1.34
CA CYS A 54 -4.48 -41.53 2.04
C CYS A 54 -5.71 -42.41 1.71
N GLY A 55 -6.80 -41.82 1.18
CA GLY A 55 -8.01 -42.54 0.82
C GLY A 55 -8.60 -43.33 2.00
N ASP A 56 -8.95 -44.60 1.77
CA ASP A 56 -9.56 -45.47 2.80
C ASP A 56 -8.61 -45.87 3.94
N LEU A 57 -7.31 -45.52 3.85
CA LEU A 57 -6.39 -45.69 4.97
C LEU A 57 -6.76 -44.82 6.17
N PHE A 58 -7.50 -43.75 6.00
CA PHE A 58 -8.04 -42.94 7.08
C PHE A 58 -8.95 -43.74 8.05
N THR A 59 -9.48 -44.88 7.62
CA THR A 59 -10.28 -45.74 8.50
C THR A 59 -9.42 -46.69 9.36
N GLN A 60 -8.11 -46.70 9.18
CA GLN A 60 -7.21 -47.61 9.88
C GLN A 60 -6.76 -47.04 11.23
N GLN A 61 -7.05 -47.79 12.31
CA GLN A 61 -6.68 -47.36 13.68
C GLN A 61 -5.16 -47.17 13.84
N THR A 62 -4.34 -47.96 13.15
CA THR A 62 -2.89 -47.83 13.16
C THR A 62 -2.44 -46.44 12.67
N LEU A 63 -3.06 -45.93 11.59
CA LEU A 63 -2.78 -44.60 11.07
C LEU A 63 -3.18 -43.53 12.09
N LEU A 64 -4.38 -43.61 12.63
CA LEU A 64 -4.92 -42.62 13.59
C LEU A 64 -4.13 -42.58 14.90
N GLU A 65 -3.66 -43.73 15.40
CA GLU A 65 -2.80 -43.78 16.58
C GLU A 65 -1.42 -43.19 16.30
N SER A 66 -0.85 -43.43 15.11
CA SER A 66 0.41 -42.80 14.68
C SER A 66 0.26 -41.28 14.58
N VAL A 67 -0.86 -40.77 14.05
CA VAL A 67 -1.18 -39.32 14.02
C VAL A 67 -1.14 -38.74 15.43
N LYS A 68 -1.86 -39.35 16.37
CA LYS A 68 -1.92 -38.89 17.76
C LYS A 68 -0.54 -38.80 18.42
N GLN A 69 0.27 -39.86 18.28
CA GLN A 69 1.63 -39.92 18.85
C GLN A 69 2.53 -38.83 18.26
N ASN A 70 2.49 -38.62 16.95
CA ASN A 70 3.32 -37.63 16.27
C ASN A 70 2.83 -36.20 16.52
N LEU A 71 1.52 -35.94 16.69
CA LEU A 71 1.03 -34.64 17.14
C LEU A 71 1.54 -34.26 18.54
N LEU A 72 1.52 -35.21 19.49
CA LEU A 72 2.06 -34.97 20.85
C LEU A 72 3.56 -34.69 20.81
N LYS A 73 4.31 -35.42 19.96
CA LYS A 73 5.74 -35.15 19.75
C LYS A 73 5.98 -33.76 19.17
N LEU A 74 5.26 -33.37 18.13
CA LEU A 74 5.38 -32.04 17.51
C LEU A 74 4.97 -30.92 18.48
N ALA A 75 3.94 -31.15 19.30
CA ALA A 75 3.56 -30.20 20.35
C ALA A 75 4.69 -30.00 21.35
N GLU A 76 5.32 -31.06 21.86
CA GLU A 76 6.45 -30.97 22.80
C GLU A 76 7.66 -30.25 22.18
N GLU A 77 8.01 -30.56 20.92
CA GLU A 77 9.10 -29.90 20.17
C GLU A 77 8.82 -28.38 19.96
N SER A 78 7.53 -27.96 19.87
CA SER A 78 7.16 -26.55 19.75
C SER A 78 7.53 -25.71 20.97
N ARG A 79 7.82 -26.33 22.11
CA ARG A 79 8.15 -25.65 23.38
C ARG A 79 9.30 -24.65 23.23
N SER A 80 10.31 -25.02 22.48
CA SER A 80 11.52 -24.21 22.30
C SER A 80 11.45 -23.19 21.16
N LEU A 81 10.44 -23.27 20.29
CA LEU A 81 10.45 -22.52 19.02
C LEU A 81 9.88 -21.10 19.12
N GLN A 82 9.14 -20.79 20.20
CA GLN A 82 8.50 -19.47 20.35
C GLN A 82 7.62 -19.08 19.13
N MET A 83 7.05 -20.05 18.43
CA MET A 83 6.32 -19.92 17.17
C MET A 83 5.03 -20.72 17.22
N ILE A 84 3.91 -20.09 16.84
CA ILE A 84 2.66 -20.81 16.53
C ILE A 84 2.87 -21.63 15.26
N SER A 85 2.52 -22.91 15.31
CA SER A 85 2.50 -23.80 14.14
C SER A 85 1.12 -24.43 14.01
N VAL A 86 0.51 -24.31 12.82
CA VAL A 86 -0.80 -24.91 12.53
C VAL A 86 -0.63 -26.00 11.49
N ILE A 87 -1.00 -27.24 11.89
CA ILE A 87 -0.69 -28.47 11.15
C ILE A 87 -1.99 -29.18 10.77
N GLY A 88 -2.09 -29.63 9.53
CA GLY A 88 -3.22 -30.43 9.05
C GLY A 88 -3.12 -31.89 9.50
N ALA A 89 -4.17 -32.40 10.17
CA ALA A 89 -4.23 -33.78 10.65
C ALA A 89 -5.67 -34.31 10.74
N PRO A 90 -5.90 -35.63 10.54
CA PRO A 90 -7.19 -36.25 10.81
C PRO A 90 -7.35 -36.48 12.32
N ILE A 91 -8.53 -36.12 12.89
CA ILE A 91 -8.84 -36.27 14.30
C ILE A 91 -10.13 -37.05 14.48
N ALA A 92 -10.06 -38.16 15.23
CA ALA A 92 -11.24 -38.94 15.59
C ALA A 92 -11.90 -38.36 16.87
N HIS A 93 -13.20 -38.12 16.82
CA HIS A 93 -13.97 -37.60 17.93
C HIS A 93 -15.39 -38.11 17.89
N TYR A 94 -15.91 -38.68 19.01
CA TYR A 94 -17.23 -39.27 19.14
C TYR A 94 -17.64 -40.22 18.01
N GLY A 95 -16.71 -41.10 17.59
CA GLY A 95 -16.95 -42.09 16.53
C GLY A 95 -17.04 -41.51 15.11
N LYS A 96 -16.62 -40.26 14.94
CA LYS A 96 -16.49 -39.57 13.66
C LYS A 96 -15.04 -39.17 13.42
N LEU A 97 -14.70 -38.99 12.16
CA LEU A 97 -13.38 -38.49 11.74
C LEU A 97 -13.52 -37.10 11.14
N TYR A 98 -12.62 -36.21 11.49
CA TYR A 98 -12.62 -34.81 11.05
C TYR A 98 -11.26 -34.45 10.44
N ASN A 99 -11.30 -33.70 9.36
CA ASN A 99 -10.16 -33.04 8.77
C ASN A 99 -9.90 -31.75 9.53
N CYS A 100 -8.75 -31.59 10.16
CA CYS A 100 -8.53 -30.54 11.16
C CYS A 100 -7.23 -29.76 10.97
N GLY A 101 -7.27 -28.47 11.31
CA GLY A 101 -6.08 -27.67 11.65
C GLY A 101 -5.81 -27.76 13.15
N VAL A 102 -4.61 -28.20 13.53
CA VAL A 102 -4.17 -28.36 14.92
C VAL A 102 -3.15 -27.27 15.27
N VAL A 103 -3.45 -26.47 16.28
CA VAL A 103 -2.62 -25.33 16.71
C VAL A 103 -1.64 -25.73 17.80
N LEU A 104 -0.35 -25.67 17.51
CA LEU A 104 0.75 -26.01 18.40
C LEU A 104 1.47 -24.76 18.89
N TYR A 105 1.69 -24.64 20.19
CA TYR A 105 2.51 -23.58 20.79
C TYR A 105 2.96 -23.92 22.21
N GLY A 106 4.21 -23.58 22.52
CA GLY A 106 4.74 -23.63 23.89
C GLY A 106 4.71 -25.03 24.54
N GLY A 107 4.82 -26.09 23.74
CA GLY A 107 4.77 -27.47 24.21
C GLY A 107 3.36 -28.04 24.33
N LYS A 108 2.33 -27.38 23.78
CA LYS A 108 0.92 -27.76 23.92
C LYS A 108 0.16 -27.66 22.62
N ILE A 109 -0.97 -28.38 22.55
CA ILE A 109 -2.01 -28.15 21.55
C ILE A 109 -2.98 -27.12 22.14
N LEU A 110 -3.08 -25.94 21.54
CA LEU A 110 -3.94 -24.87 22.03
C LEU A 110 -5.41 -25.06 21.62
N GLY A 111 -5.66 -25.67 20.48
CA GLY A 111 -7.00 -25.89 19.95
C GLY A 111 -6.98 -26.63 18.61
N ILE A 112 -8.11 -27.18 18.23
CA ILE A 112 -8.29 -27.97 17.01
C ILE A 112 -9.52 -27.43 16.27
N VAL A 113 -9.31 -27.06 15.00
CA VAL A 113 -10.35 -26.50 14.14
C VAL A 113 -10.69 -27.49 13.03
N PRO A 114 -11.87 -28.13 13.06
CA PRO A 114 -12.32 -29.02 11.99
C PRO A 114 -12.83 -28.23 10.78
N LYS A 115 -12.64 -28.81 9.58
CA LYS A 115 -13.13 -28.29 8.29
C LYS A 115 -14.65 -28.12 8.31
N THR A 116 -15.12 -26.98 7.81
CA THR A 116 -16.54 -26.64 7.81
C THR A 116 -17.26 -27.22 6.61
N GLU A 117 -16.69 -27.03 5.42
CA GLU A 117 -17.28 -27.44 4.15
C GLU A 117 -16.53 -28.65 3.58
N ILE A 118 -17.21 -29.77 3.43
CA ILE A 118 -16.62 -31.03 2.95
C ILE A 118 -16.93 -31.22 1.47
N PRO A 119 -15.94 -31.09 0.57
CA PRO A 119 -16.17 -31.28 -0.86
C PRO A 119 -16.46 -32.77 -1.18
N ASN A 120 -17.48 -32.98 -2.00
CA ASN A 120 -17.88 -34.31 -2.47
C ASN A 120 -18.41 -34.23 -3.90
N TYR A 121 -17.59 -33.74 -4.80
CA TYR A 121 -17.89 -33.54 -6.22
C TYR A 121 -16.61 -33.65 -7.05
N ALA A 122 -16.75 -33.93 -8.35
CA ALA A 122 -15.65 -34.14 -9.31
C ALA A 122 -14.60 -35.12 -8.75
N GLU A 123 -13.36 -34.67 -8.62
CA GLU A 123 -12.24 -35.45 -8.08
C GLU A 123 -12.21 -35.55 -6.55
N PHE A 124 -13.04 -34.78 -5.84
CA PHE A 124 -13.08 -34.76 -4.38
C PHE A 124 -14.18 -35.68 -3.82
N TYR A 125 -13.80 -36.51 -2.85
CA TYR A 125 -14.69 -37.46 -2.17
C TYR A 125 -14.48 -37.48 -0.65
N GLU A 126 -14.18 -36.33 -0.05
CA GLU A 126 -13.85 -36.23 1.38
C GLU A 126 -15.00 -36.70 2.30
N ALA A 127 -16.26 -36.53 1.89
CA ALA A 127 -17.41 -37.01 2.66
C ALA A 127 -17.44 -38.53 2.86
N ARG A 128 -16.63 -39.30 2.13
CA ARG A 128 -16.42 -40.73 2.35
C ARG A 128 -15.76 -41.01 3.71
N ASN A 129 -14.85 -40.15 4.11
CA ASN A 129 -14.01 -40.36 5.29
C ASN A 129 -14.26 -39.35 6.40
N PHE A 130 -14.62 -38.10 6.07
CA PHE A 130 -14.67 -36.99 7.00
C PHE A 130 -16.08 -36.41 7.18
N CYS A 131 -16.34 -35.92 8.40
CA CYS A 131 -17.55 -35.19 8.72
C CYS A 131 -17.25 -33.68 8.77
N ALA A 132 -18.26 -32.87 8.46
CA ALA A 132 -18.22 -31.43 8.68
C ALA A 132 -18.10 -31.08 10.17
N ALA A 133 -17.52 -29.93 10.47
CA ALA A 133 -17.37 -29.40 11.82
C ALA A 133 -18.71 -29.38 12.58
N PRO A 134 -18.73 -29.68 13.90
CA PRO A 134 -19.92 -29.53 14.72
C PRO A 134 -20.35 -28.06 14.83
N GLU A 135 -21.66 -27.84 15.06
CA GLU A 135 -22.23 -26.49 15.15
C GLU A 135 -21.79 -25.74 16.42
N THR A 136 -21.52 -26.48 17.49
CA THR A 136 -21.05 -25.93 18.77
C THR A 136 -19.61 -26.32 19.02
N ASN A 137 -18.87 -25.46 19.71
CA ASN A 137 -17.54 -25.81 20.17
C ASN A 137 -17.64 -26.87 21.27
N GLU A 138 -16.74 -27.83 21.22
CA GLU A 138 -16.64 -28.99 22.10
C GLU A 138 -15.21 -29.09 22.67
N THR A 139 -14.90 -30.18 23.35
CA THR A 139 -13.54 -30.56 23.73
C THR A 139 -13.23 -31.95 23.22
N VAL A 140 -12.00 -32.17 22.78
CA VAL A 140 -11.48 -33.49 22.39
C VAL A 140 -10.29 -33.87 23.27
N ARG A 141 -10.22 -35.13 23.66
CA ARG A 141 -9.10 -35.63 24.48
C ARG A 141 -7.98 -36.17 23.60
N ILE A 142 -6.79 -35.54 23.72
CA ILE A 142 -5.56 -36.04 23.09
C ILE A 142 -4.49 -36.24 24.18
N GLY A 143 -4.07 -37.48 24.36
CA GLY A 143 -3.25 -37.83 25.51
C GLY A 143 -4.02 -37.66 26.84
N GLU A 144 -3.48 -36.84 27.71
CA GLU A 144 -4.11 -36.52 29.01
C GLU A 144 -4.87 -35.19 28.99
N ASP A 145 -4.72 -34.38 27.91
CA ASP A 145 -5.27 -33.03 27.81
C ASP A 145 -6.66 -33.02 27.16
N GLU A 146 -7.53 -32.17 27.71
CA GLU A 146 -8.80 -31.78 27.07
C GLU A 146 -8.58 -30.49 26.26
N ILE A 147 -8.76 -30.57 24.95
CA ILE A 147 -8.40 -29.54 23.99
C ILE A 147 -9.66 -28.95 23.37
N PRO A 148 -9.80 -27.61 23.27
CA PRO A 148 -10.89 -26.96 22.55
C PRO A 148 -10.98 -27.47 21.10
N PHE A 149 -12.20 -27.84 20.68
CA PHE A 149 -12.50 -28.40 19.37
C PHE A 149 -13.72 -27.70 18.77
N GLY A 150 -13.57 -27.09 17.59
CA GLY A 150 -14.72 -26.43 16.93
C GLY A 150 -14.32 -25.43 15.85
N LYS A 151 -15.29 -25.11 15.00
CA LYS A 151 -15.11 -24.17 13.88
C LYS A 151 -15.09 -22.69 14.28
N ARG A 152 -15.46 -22.35 15.52
CA ARG A 152 -15.54 -20.98 16.04
C ARG A 152 -14.52 -20.75 17.15
N LEU A 153 -13.25 -21.14 16.90
CA LEU A 153 -12.12 -20.83 17.76
C LEU A 153 -11.32 -19.67 17.17
N LEU A 154 -11.00 -18.68 18.01
CA LEU A 154 -10.04 -17.64 17.68
C LEU A 154 -8.90 -17.67 18.68
N PHE A 155 -7.67 -17.51 18.22
CA PHE A 155 -6.45 -17.53 19.00
C PHE A 155 -5.93 -16.11 19.17
N CYS A 156 -5.83 -15.65 20.41
CA CYS A 156 -5.60 -14.24 20.75
C CYS A 156 -4.32 -14.10 21.56
N CYS A 157 -3.40 -13.25 21.10
CA CYS A 157 -2.18 -12.96 21.82
C CYS A 157 -2.40 -11.86 22.88
N ASN A 158 -2.05 -12.14 24.15
CA ASN A 158 -2.22 -11.17 25.24
C ASN A 158 -1.30 -9.96 25.09
N GLU A 159 -0.05 -10.16 24.65
CA GLU A 159 0.95 -9.10 24.51
C GLU A 159 0.78 -8.27 23.23
N MET A 160 0.06 -8.81 22.23
CA MET A 160 -0.26 -8.15 20.95
C MET A 160 -1.76 -8.30 20.68
N PRO A 161 -2.61 -7.44 21.29
CA PRO A 161 -4.08 -7.56 21.14
C PRO A 161 -4.58 -7.48 19.69
N GLU A 162 -3.80 -6.87 18.82
CA GLU A 162 -4.03 -6.83 17.38
C GLU A 162 -3.72 -8.16 16.66
N PHE A 163 -3.03 -9.10 17.34
CA PHE A 163 -2.73 -10.42 16.80
C PHE A 163 -3.79 -11.44 17.22
N ILE A 164 -4.81 -11.56 16.39
CA ILE A 164 -5.89 -12.55 16.53
C ILE A 164 -5.97 -13.32 15.21
N PHE A 165 -5.87 -14.65 15.29
CA PHE A 165 -6.01 -15.46 14.07
C PHE A 165 -7.14 -16.48 14.16
N GLY A 166 -7.72 -16.76 12.98
CA GLY A 166 -8.69 -17.81 12.75
C GLY A 166 -8.23 -18.78 11.67
N ILE A 167 -8.84 -19.95 11.61
CA ILE A 167 -8.45 -21.03 10.71
C ILE A 167 -9.64 -21.45 9.85
N GLU A 168 -9.39 -21.66 8.56
CA GLU A 168 -10.28 -22.34 7.64
C GLU A 168 -9.49 -23.33 6.79
N ILE A 169 -10.15 -24.31 6.17
CA ILE A 169 -9.45 -25.41 5.51
C ILE A 169 -9.94 -25.56 4.07
N CYS A 170 -9.04 -25.33 3.12
CA CYS A 170 -9.17 -25.60 1.69
C CYS A 170 -10.52 -25.13 1.10
N GLU A 171 -11.50 -26.05 0.92
CA GLU A 171 -12.84 -25.79 0.36
C GLU A 171 -13.56 -24.63 1.08
N ASP A 172 -13.28 -24.42 2.35
CA ASP A 172 -13.87 -23.34 3.13
C ASP A 172 -13.67 -21.96 2.48
N LEU A 173 -12.57 -21.74 1.72
CA LEU A 173 -12.34 -20.51 0.95
C LEU A 173 -13.16 -20.43 -0.34
N TRP A 174 -13.50 -21.58 -0.95
CA TRP A 174 -14.09 -21.64 -2.29
C TRP A 174 -15.61 -21.47 -2.29
N VAL A 175 -16.25 -21.60 -1.13
CA VAL A 175 -17.68 -21.44 -0.96
C VAL A 175 -18.12 -19.97 -1.00
N CYS A 176 -19.40 -19.73 -1.25
CA CYS A 176 -19.93 -18.37 -1.35
C CYS A 176 -19.88 -17.57 -0.04
N ARG A 177 -19.78 -18.25 1.12
CA ARG A 177 -19.66 -17.64 2.45
C ARG A 177 -18.55 -18.34 3.26
N PRO A 178 -17.28 -18.01 3.02
CA PRO A 178 -16.16 -18.58 3.75
C PRO A 178 -16.26 -18.34 5.27
N PRO A 179 -15.86 -19.31 6.12
CA PRO A 179 -15.77 -19.15 7.58
C PRO A 179 -14.94 -17.93 8.00
N SER A 180 -13.89 -17.62 7.26
CA SER A 180 -13.05 -16.43 7.49
C SER A 180 -13.83 -15.12 7.55
N THR A 181 -14.99 -15.03 6.88
CA THR A 181 -15.88 -13.85 7.00
C THR A 181 -16.38 -13.70 8.44
N GLY A 182 -16.81 -14.78 9.06
CA GLY A 182 -17.20 -14.79 10.47
C GLY A 182 -16.02 -14.52 11.41
N HIS A 183 -14.87 -15.13 11.13
CA HIS A 183 -13.64 -14.94 11.92
C HIS A 183 -13.20 -13.47 11.94
N ALA A 184 -13.21 -12.80 10.78
CA ALA A 184 -12.82 -11.39 10.68
C ALA A 184 -13.80 -10.47 11.42
N ILE A 185 -15.12 -10.74 11.34
CA ILE A 185 -16.14 -10.01 12.11
C ILE A 185 -15.98 -10.26 13.61
N ALA A 186 -15.59 -11.47 14.01
CA ALA A 186 -15.33 -11.80 15.41
C ALA A 186 -14.00 -11.22 15.94
N GLY A 187 -13.19 -10.61 15.07
CA GLY A 187 -11.98 -9.87 15.44
C GLY A 187 -10.67 -10.40 14.85
N ALA A 188 -10.67 -11.53 14.12
CA ALA A 188 -9.44 -12.05 13.54
C ALA A 188 -8.83 -11.05 12.55
N THR A 189 -7.55 -10.75 12.75
CA THR A 189 -6.72 -9.93 11.86
C THR A 189 -5.89 -10.77 10.90
N VAL A 190 -5.74 -12.06 11.20
CA VAL A 190 -5.03 -13.02 10.37
C VAL A 190 -5.89 -14.26 10.14
N ILE A 191 -5.94 -14.74 8.91
CA ILE A 191 -6.61 -15.99 8.52
C ILE A 191 -5.57 -16.97 8.02
N LEU A 192 -5.65 -18.21 8.50
CA LEU A 192 -4.80 -19.31 8.07
C LEU A 192 -5.65 -20.32 7.31
N ASN A 193 -5.25 -20.63 6.10
CA ASN A 193 -5.91 -21.65 5.28
C ASN A 193 -4.94 -22.80 5.00
N LEU A 194 -5.31 -23.98 5.48
CA LEU A 194 -4.60 -25.23 5.22
C LEU A 194 -5.25 -25.87 4.01
N SER A 195 -4.52 -26.08 2.93
CA SER A 195 -5.08 -26.58 1.68
C SER A 195 -4.37 -27.82 1.16
N ALA A 196 -5.15 -28.62 0.43
CA ALA A 196 -4.69 -29.65 -0.49
C ALA A 196 -5.44 -29.46 -1.82
N SER A 197 -5.14 -28.37 -2.49
CA SER A 197 -5.76 -27.96 -3.74
C SER A 197 -4.91 -28.49 -4.91
N ASN A 198 -5.48 -29.45 -5.67
CA ASN A 198 -4.80 -29.97 -6.85
C ASN A 198 -4.53 -28.90 -7.90
N GLU A 199 -3.49 -29.08 -8.70
CA GLU A 199 -3.11 -28.15 -9.76
C GLU A 199 -3.70 -28.57 -11.11
N ILE A 200 -4.38 -27.64 -11.75
CA ILE A 200 -4.81 -27.72 -13.15
C ILE A 200 -4.56 -26.36 -13.81
N VAL A 201 -4.48 -26.34 -15.13
CA VAL A 201 -4.19 -25.11 -15.90
C VAL A 201 -5.18 -24.00 -15.55
N GLY A 202 -4.66 -22.86 -15.10
CA GLY A 202 -5.44 -21.68 -14.70
C GLY A 202 -5.93 -21.67 -13.24
N LYS A 203 -5.80 -22.76 -12.49
CA LYS A 203 -6.26 -22.80 -11.08
C LYS A 203 -5.37 -21.98 -10.15
N ALA A 204 -4.06 -21.92 -10.41
CA ALA A 204 -3.14 -21.08 -9.65
C ALA A 204 -3.55 -19.59 -9.69
N ASP A 205 -3.87 -19.08 -10.89
CA ASP A 205 -4.32 -17.68 -11.05
C ASP A 205 -5.64 -17.42 -10.30
N PHE A 206 -6.59 -18.35 -10.38
CA PHE A 206 -7.88 -18.23 -9.67
C PHE A 206 -7.70 -18.30 -8.15
N ARG A 207 -6.86 -19.21 -7.65
CA ARG A 207 -6.48 -19.33 -6.24
C ARG A 207 -5.87 -18.02 -5.73
N ARG A 208 -4.95 -17.45 -6.49
CA ARG A 208 -4.35 -16.14 -6.19
C ARG A 208 -5.40 -15.05 -6.07
N GLN A 209 -6.33 -14.96 -7.04
CA GLN A 209 -7.42 -13.97 -7.02
C GLN A 209 -8.35 -14.15 -5.81
N LEU A 210 -8.65 -15.39 -5.40
CA LEU A 210 -9.45 -15.66 -4.21
C LEU A 210 -8.74 -15.16 -2.94
N VAL A 211 -7.46 -15.49 -2.76
CA VAL A 211 -6.67 -15.06 -1.61
C VAL A 211 -6.54 -13.52 -1.55
N GLU A 212 -6.22 -12.88 -2.67
CA GLU A 212 -6.18 -11.42 -2.78
C GLU A 212 -7.53 -10.78 -2.42
N SER A 213 -8.61 -11.25 -3.05
CA SER A 213 -9.96 -10.73 -2.83
C SER A 213 -10.42 -10.92 -1.39
N GLN A 214 -10.20 -12.11 -0.81
CA GLN A 214 -10.61 -12.40 0.55
C GLN A 214 -9.83 -11.56 1.57
N SER A 215 -8.51 -11.44 1.42
CA SER A 215 -7.70 -10.59 2.30
C SER A 215 -8.10 -9.11 2.23
N ALA A 216 -8.46 -8.61 1.04
CA ALA A 216 -8.93 -7.24 0.83
C ALA A 216 -10.30 -7.00 1.48
N ARG A 217 -11.27 -7.88 1.24
CA ARG A 217 -12.64 -7.74 1.77
C ARG A 217 -12.69 -7.81 3.29
N LEU A 218 -11.84 -8.65 3.89
CA LEU A 218 -11.77 -8.85 5.34
C LEU A 218 -10.76 -7.91 6.03
N VAL A 219 -10.00 -7.15 5.27
CA VAL A 219 -8.90 -6.30 5.77
C VAL A 219 -8.05 -7.11 6.75
N CYS A 220 -7.44 -8.18 6.25
CA CYS A 220 -6.67 -9.13 7.06
C CYS A 220 -5.37 -9.57 6.38
N GLY A 221 -4.46 -10.13 7.16
CA GLY A 221 -3.42 -11.02 6.66
C GLY A 221 -4.05 -12.37 6.32
N TYR A 222 -3.68 -12.96 5.19
CA TYR A 222 -4.17 -14.26 4.76
C TYR A 222 -3.02 -15.16 4.35
N LEU A 223 -2.86 -16.28 5.04
CA LEU A 223 -1.84 -17.29 4.75
C LEU A 223 -2.52 -18.52 4.15
N TYR A 224 -2.06 -18.94 3.00
CA TYR A 224 -2.54 -20.11 2.30
C TYR A 224 -1.37 -21.09 2.12
N ALA A 225 -1.44 -22.26 2.76
CA ALA A 225 -0.43 -23.32 2.62
C ALA A 225 -1.03 -24.49 1.85
N ASP A 226 -0.40 -24.86 0.75
CA ASP A 226 -0.90 -25.88 -0.16
C ASP A 226 -0.05 -27.16 -0.13
N ALA A 227 -0.70 -28.31 -0.28
CA ALA A 227 -0.04 -29.59 -0.45
C ALA A 227 0.84 -29.60 -1.70
N GLY A 228 1.92 -30.34 -1.67
CA GLY A 228 2.90 -30.38 -2.74
C GLY A 228 3.49 -31.75 -2.97
N GLU A 229 4.79 -31.80 -3.15
CA GLU A 229 5.52 -33.03 -3.44
C GLU A 229 5.34 -34.09 -2.35
N GLY A 230 5.15 -35.34 -2.76
CA GLY A 230 4.97 -36.50 -1.89
C GLY A 230 3.52 -36.99 -1.81
N GLU A 231 2.54 -36.20 -2.19
CA GLU A 231 1.16 -36.67 -2.35
C GLU A 231 1.04 -37.66 -3.50
N SER A 232 0.07 -38.59 -3.41
CA SER A 232 -0.15 -39.56 -4.49
C SER A 232 -0.60 -38.87 -5.77
N THR A 233 0.00 -39.30 -6.89
CA THR A 233 -0.31 -38.76 -8.23
C THR A 233 -1.20 -39.69 -9.05
N THR A 234 -2.07 -40.48 -8.39
CA THR A 234 -3.00 -41.39 -9.08
C THR A 234 -3.82 -40.66 -10.14
N ASP A 235 -4.50 -39.59 -9.75
CA ASP A 235 -5.29 -38.75 -10.66
C ASP A 235 -5.01 -37.25 -10.48
N LEU A 236 -4.42 -36.83 -9.36
CA LEU A 236 -4.21 -35.44 -8.97
C LEU A 236 -2.72 -35.14 -8.84
N VAL A 237 -2.37 -33.88 -9.09
CA VAL A 237 -1.02 -33.37 -8.82
C VAL A 237 -1.18 -32.11 -7.96
N PHE A 238 -0.32 -31.96 -6.97
CA PHE A 238 -0.32 -30.83 -6.04
C PHE A 238 0.96 -30.00 -6.25
N SER A 239 0.81 -28.68 -6.22
CA SER A 239 1.90 -27.79 -6.63
C SER A 239 2.64 -27.10 -5.48
N GLY A 240 2.15 -27.17 -4.25
CA GLY A 240 2.75 -26.42 -3.15
C GLY A 240 2.65 -24.91 -3.32
N HIS A 241 1.62 -24.41 -4.01
CA HIS A 241 1.45 -23.00 -4.31
C HIS A 241 1.03 -22.20 -3.09
N ASN A 242 2.00 -21.90 -2.22
CA ASN A 242 1.80 -21.13 -1.01
C ASN A 242 1.68 -19.63 -1.31
N LEU A 243 0.77 -18.96 -0.60
CA LEU A 243 0.49 -17.53 -0.76
C LEU A 243 0.39 -16.84 0.61
N ILE A 244 0.98 -15.67 0.74
CA ILE A 244 0.76 -14.78 1.89
C ILE A 244 0.30 -13.43 1.36
N ALA A 245 -0.91 -13.02 1.74
CA ALA A 245 -1.49 -11.75 1.34
C ALA A 245 -1.81 -10.87 2.54
N GLN A 246 -1.83 -9.56 2.35
CA GLN A 246 -2.32 -8.57 3.31
C GLN A 246 -3.13 -7.51 2.59
N ASN A 247 -4.38 -7.34 3.01
CA ASN A 247 -5.27 -6.28 2.51
C ASN A 247 -5.27 -6.17 0.97
N GLY A 248 -5.41 -7.32 0.28
CA GLY A 248 -5.49 -7.40 -1.18
C GLY A 248 -4.17 -7.34 -1.92
N ARG A 249 -3.04 -7.51 -1.23
CA ARG A 249 -1.72 -7.58 -1.87
C ARG A 249 -1.05 -8.90 -1.55
N ILE A 250 -0.56 -9.60 -2.54
CA ILE A 250 0.36 -10.73 -2.32
C ILE A 250 1.70 -10.15 -1.83
N LEU A 251 2.14 -10.59 -0.67
CA LEU A 251 3.42 -10.21 -0.07
C LEU A 251 4.51 -11.25 -0.30
N ALA A 252 4.12 -12.53 -0.33
CA ALA A 252 5.01 -13.64 -0.67
C ALA A 252 4.22 -14.72 -1.39
N GLU A 253 4.89 -15.39 -2.34
CA GLU A 253 4.32 -16.44 -3.18
C GLU A 253 5.39 -17.49 -3.48
N ALA A 254 5.09 -18.76 -3.24
CA ALA A 254 5.97 -19.85 -3.60
C ALA A 254 5.85 -20.16 -5.10
N GLN A 255 6.95 -20.59 -5.71
CA GLN A 255 6.90 -21.10 -7.07
C GLN A 255 6.14 -22.42 -7.08
N PRO A 256 5.15 -22.63 -7.97
CA PRO A 256 4.50 -23.92 -8.11
C PRO A 256 5.50 -25.07 -8.33
N PHE A 257 5.19 -26.23 -7.79
CA PHE A 257 6.03 -27.43 -7.81
C PHE A 257 7.36 -27.28 -7.07
N SER A 258 7.34 -26.47 -5.98
CA SER A 258 8.45 -26.36 -5.03
C SER A 258 8.01 -26.76 -3.63
N SER A 259 8.94 -27.31 -2.85
CA SER A 259 8.78 -27.59 -1.41
C SER A 259 9.50 -26.52 -0.57
N GLY A 260 9.21 -26.49 0.71
CA GLY A 260 9.79 -25.54 1.65
C GLY A 260 8.77 -24.53 2.19
N TYR A 261 9.09 -23.26 2.16
CA TYR A 261 8.17 -22.21 2.64
C TYR A 261 8.41 -20.87 1.96
N CYS A 262 7.35 -20.06 1.84
CA CYS A 262 7.46 -18.64 1.61
C CYS A 262 7.25 -17.89 2.93
N VAL A 263 7.92 -16.73 3.08
CA VAL A 263 7.98 -15.96 4.32
C VAL A 263 7.87 -14.47 4.06
N THR A 264 7.16 -13.76 4.92
CA THR A 264 7.09 -12.29 4.93
C THR A 264 6.63 -11.78 6.28
N GLU A 265 6.60 -10.46 6.47
CA GLU A 265 6.05 -9.82 7.65
C GLU A 265 4.65 -9.25 7.36
N LEU A 266 3.69 -9.52 8.25
CA LEU A 266 2.37 -8.89 8.26
C LEU A 266 2.41 -7.66 9.17
N ASP A 267 1.81 -6.57 8.73
CA ASP A 267 1.65 -5.34 9.51
C ASP A 267 0.24 -5.27 10.13
N LEU A 268 0.12 -5.70 11.36
CA LEU A 268 -1.16 -5.77 12.07
C LEU A 268 -1.72 -4.38 12.42
N GLU A 269 -0.84 -3.40 12.68
CA GLU A 269 -1.26 -2.02 12.93
C GLU A 269 -1.84 -1.38 11.66
N GLU A 270 -1.28 -1.68 10.47
CA GLU A 270 -1.87 -1.26 9.20
C GLU A 270 -3.30 -1.79 9.05
N LEU A 271 -3.51 -3.07 9.34
CA LEU A 271 -4.83 -3.71 9.25
C LEU A 271 -5.84 -3.06 10.21
N MET A 272 -5.44 -2.81 11.45
CA MET A 272 -6.30 -2.15 12.43
C MET A 272 -6.63 -0.71 12.05
N SER A 273 -5.64 0.05 11.55
CA SER A 273 -5.85 1.41 11.04
C SER A 273 -6.83 1.43 9.86
N GLU A 274 -6.69 0.50 8.92
CA GLU A 274 -7.62 0.39 7.79
C GLU A 274 -9.05 0.05 8.24
N ARG A 275 -9.22 -0.92 9.15
CA ARG A 275 -10.55 -1.25 9.71
C ARG A 275 -11.18 -0.06 10.42
N GLN A 276 -10.41 0.70 11.18
CA GLN A 276 -10.89 1.89 11.89
C GLN A 276 -11.35 2.99 10.93
N ARG A 277 -10.69 3.13 9.77
CA ARG A 277 -11.04 4.12 8.73
C ARG A 277 -12.25 3.72 7.89
N LEU A 278 -12.47 2.42 7.71
CA LEU A 278 -13.59 1.87 6.96
C LEU A 278 -14.84 1.83 7.82
N THR A 279 -15.63 2.90 7.80
CA THR A 279 -16.88 3.00 8.59
C THR A 279 -17.92 1.92 8.25
N THR A 280 -17.76 1.24 7.12
CA THR A 280 -18.58 0.10 6.69
C THR A 280 -18.03 -1.24 7.13
N PHE A 281 -16.81 -1.30 7.71
CA PHE A 281 -16.33 -2.52 8.35
C PHE A 281 -17.18 -2.76 9.61
N PRO A 282 -17.76 -3.96 9.79
CA PRO A 282 -18.71 -4.18 10.87
C PRO A 282 -18.03 -4.07 12.24
N ARG A 283 -18.81 -3.65 13.24
CA ARG A 283 -18.38 -3.72 14.64
C ARG A 283 -18.12 -5.18 14.99
N GLN A 284 -17.07 -5.43 15.78
CA GLN A 284 -16.70 -6.75 16.25
C GLN A 284 -17.90 -7.45 16.93
N ASP A 285 -18.18 -8.66 16.48
CA ASP A 285 -19.18 -9.57 17.05
C ASP A 285 -18.57 -10.97 17.17
N ALA A 286 -18.23 -11.34 18.38
CA ALA A 286 -17.65 -12.64 18.73
C ALA A 286 -18.70 -13.62 19.30
N THR A 287 -20.00 -13.36 19.08
CA THR A 287 -21.05 -14.24 19.57
C THR A 287 -20.89 -15.66 19.03
N GLY A 288 -20.83 -16.62 19.94
CA GLY A 288 -20.61 -18.04 19.63
C GLY A 288 -19.16 -18.43 19.36
N TYR A 289 -18.22 -17.49 19.43
CA TYR A 289 -16.78 -17.77 19.37
C TYR A 289 -16.19 -18.06 20.75
N GLN A 290 -15.22 -18.96 20.78
CA GLN A 290 -14.37 -19.20 21.93
C GLN A 290 -12.99 -18.58 21.68
N MET A 291 -12.57 -17.68 22.56
CA MET A 291 -11.26 -17.02 22.50
C MET A 291 -10.23 -17.85 23.27
N ILE A 292 -9.23 -18.33 22.57
CA ILE A 292 -8.09 -19.08 23.14
C ILE A 292 -6.95 -18.11 23.34
N LEU A 293 -6.64 -17.81 24.59
CA LEU A 293 -5.59 -16.85 24.95
C LEU A 293 -4.22 -17.54 25.01
N PHE A 294 -3.22 -16.88 24.46
CA PHE A 294 -1.81 -17.30 24.59
C PHE A 294 -0.90 -16.11 24.80
N ASN A 295 0.28 -16.38 25.38
CA ASN A 295 1.29 -15.36 25.62
C ASN A 295 2.46 -15.53 24.66
N MET A 296 2.82 -14.46 23.93
CA MET A 296 3.95 -14.45 23.01
C MET A 296 4.74 -13.16 23.17
N GLU A 297 5.99 -13.27 23.56
CA GLU A 297 6.86 -12.12 23.78
C GLU A 297 7.04 -11.28 22.49
N LYS A 298 6.94 -9.95 22.61
CA LYS A 298 7.24 -9.01 21.52
C LYS A 298 8.74 -8.99 21.25
N THR A 299 9.14 -9.48 20.11
CA THR A 299 10.54 -9.43 19.67
C THR A 299 10.73 -8.39 18.58
N PRO A 300 11.92 -7.77 18.46
CA PRO A 300 12.26 -6.95 17.31
C PRO A 300 12.11 -7.74 16.02
N VAL A 301 11.53 -7.12 15.00
CA VAL A 301 11.37 -7.73 13.67
C VAL A 301 12.36 -7.09 12.72
N GLN A 302 13.10 -7.93 12.01
CA GLN A 302 13.90 -7.51 10.86
C GLN A 302 13.07 -7.75 9.60
N LEU A 303 12.73 -6.64 8.90
CA LEU A 303 11.95 -6.74 7.66
C LEU A 303 12.77 -7.37 6.54
N THR A 304 12.18 -8.35 5.87
CA THR A 304 12.71 -8.97 4.65
C THR A 304 11.95 -8.51 3.41
N ARG A 305 10.71 -8.05 3.58
CA ARG A 305 9.91 -7.50 2.50
C ARG A 305 10.46 -6.15 2.01
N ASN A 306 10.29 -5.88 0.73
CA ASN A 306 10.69 -4.61 0.14
C ASN A 306 9.76 -3.47 0.62
N ILE A 307 10.34 -2.42 1.20
CA ILE A 307 9.65 -1.16 1.49
C ILE A 307 10.03 -0.18 0.37
N SER A 308 9.07 0.14 -0.49
CA SER A 308 9.31 1.03 -1.64
C SER A 308 9.72 2.44 -1.20
N LYS A 309 10.79 2.97 -1.76
CA LYS A 309 11.19 4.38 -1.61
C LYS A 309 10.13 5.33 -2.17
N ASN A 310 9.46 4.92 -3.23
CA ASN A 310 8.44 5.70 -3.94
C ASN A 310 7.07 5.00 -3.82
N PRO A 311 6.37 5.08 -2.67
CA PRO A 311 5.16 4.29 -2.43
C PRO A 311 3.98 4.67 -3.34
N PHE A 312 4.03 5.84 -3.99
CA PHE A 312 3.04 6.26 -4.98
C PHE A 312 3.29 5.73 -6.39
N VAL A 313 4.47 5.15 -6.63
CA VAL A 313 4.89 4.65 -7.95
C VAL A 313 4.93 3.13 -7.92
N PRO A 314 4.27 2.43 -8.87
CA PRO A 314 4.36 0.98 -8.97
C PRO A 314 5.79 0.51 -9.23
N ALA A 315 6.13 -0.65 -8.69
CA ALA A 315 7.44 -1.26 -8.92
C ALA A 315 7.54 -1.93 -10.32
N ASP A 316 6.42 -2.44 -10.84
CA ASP A 316 6.37 -3.09 -12.16
C ASP A 316 6.21 -2.05 -13.29
N SER A 317 6.98 -2.22 -14.36
CA SER A 317 6.96 -1.33 -15.52
C SER A 317 5.66 -1.40 -16.34
N ALA A 318 5.02 -2.56 -16.42
CA ALA A 318 3.74 -2.73 -17.11
C ALA A 318 2.61 -2.04 -16.34
N ASP A 319 2.54 -2.26 -15.03
CA ASP A 319 1.62 -1.58 -14.12
C ASP A 319 1.83 -0.07 -14.11
N LEU A 320 3.08 0.39 -14.19
CA LEU A 320 3.42 1.81 -14.22
C LEU A 320 2.84 2.50 -15.47
N ARG A 321 2.97 1.87 -16.64
CA ARG A 321 2.44 2.39 -17.90
C ARG A 321 0.91 2.55 -17.84
N ASP A 322 0.20 1.51 -17.43
CA ASP A 322 -1.26 1.51 -17.29
C ASP A 322 -1.73 2.56 -16.29
N ARG A 323 -1.03 2.70 -15.16
CA ARG A 323 -1.36 3.71 -14.15
C ARG A 323 -1.11 5.12 -14.63
N CYS A 324 -0.01 5.38 -15.33
CA CYS A 324 0.26 6.71 -15.90
C CYS A 324 -0.86 7.14 -16.85
N GLU A 325 -1.29 6.25 -17.76
CA GLU A 325 -2.40 6.54 -18.66
C GLU A 325 -3.71 6.80 -17.90
N LYS A 326 -4.05 5.96 -16.91
CA LYS A 326 -5.25 6.14 -16.07
C LYS A 326 -5.22 7.47 -15.31
N ILE A 327 -4.07 7.86 -14.76
CA ILE A 327 -3.91 9.14 -14.05
C ILE A 327 -4.13 10.32 -14.99
N LEU A 328 -3.48 10.32 -16.16
CA LEU A 328 -3.68 11.37 -17.17
C LEU A 328 -5.14 11.43 -17.65
N ALA A 329 -5.79 10.29 -17.82
CA ALA A 329 -7.20 10.23 -18.20
C ALA A 329 -8.11 10.81 -17.09
N ILE A 330 -7.85 10.50 -15.82
CA ILE A 330 -8.61 11.07 -14.68
C ILE A 330 -8.42 12.58 -14.61
N GLN A 331 -7.18 13.08 -14.72
CA GLN A 331 -6.88 14.50 -14.71
C GLN A 331 -7.60 15.23 -15.86
N SER A 332 -7.49 14.69 -17.09
CA SER A 332 -8.13 15.26 -18.27
C SER A 332 -9.66 15.25 -18.18
N ALA A 333 -10.25 14.14 -17.74
CA ALA A 333 -11.69 14.01 -17.59
C ALA A 333 -12.25 15.01 -16.55
N GLY A 334 -11.55 15.20 -15.45
CA GLY A 334 -11.91 16.18 -14.41
C GLY A 334 -11.93 17.62 -14.97
N LEU A 335 -10.86 18.01 -15.66
CA LEU A 335 -10.76 19.34 -16.28
C LEU A 335 -11.78 19.50 -17.40
N ARG A 336 -11.93 18.52 -18.28
CA ARG A 336 -12.92 18.50 -19.37
C ARG A 336 -14.34 18.74 -18.85
N LYS A 337 -14.72 18.11 -17.73
CA LYS A 337 -16.03 18.34 -17.13
C LYS A 337 -16.23 19.80 -16.73
N ARG A 338 -15.20 20.48 -16.21
CA ARG A 338 -15.26 21.90 -15.85
C ARG A 338 -15.37 22.79 -17.08
N ILE A 339 -14.54 22.56 -18.11
CA ILE A 339 -14.59 23.28 -19.39
C ILE A 339 -16.00 23.21 -19.97
N ASN A 340 -16.55 22.01 -20.12
CA ASN A 340 -17.88 21.81 -20.71
C ASN A 340 -19.02 22.39 -19.86
N HIS A 341 -18.87 22.43 -18.52
CA HIS A 341 -19.89 22.98 -17.62
C HIS A 341 -19.90 24.50 -17.64
N THR A 342 -18.73 25.13 -17.67
CA THR A 342 -18.60 26.59 -17.64
C THR A 342 -18.70 27.23 -19.01
N HIS A 343 -18.66 26.43 -20.09
CA HIS A 343 -18.70 26.88 -21.48
C HIS A 343 -17.61 27.89 -21.85
N VAL A 344 -16.44 27.81 -21.15
CA VAL A 344 -15.31 28.69 -21.42
C VAL A 344 -14.68 28.38 -22.77
N LYS A 345 -14.14 29.40 -23.42
CA LYS A 345 -13.51 29.30 -24.74
C LYS A 345 -12.03 28.91 -24.65
N THR A 346 -11.38 29.29 -23.56
CA THR A 346 -9.95 29.09 -23.41
C THR A 346 -9.60 28.52 -22.02
N VAL A 347 -8.43 27.92 -21.94
CA VAL A 347 -7.78 27.54 -20.68
C VAL A 347 -6.51 28.34 -20.53
N VAL A 348 -6.33 29.02 -19.39
CA VAL A 348 -5.17 29.85 -19.09
C VAL A 348 -4.28 29.14 -18.09
N ILE A 349 -2.98 29.04 -18.36
CA ILE A 349 -2.02 28.36 -17.50
C ILE A 349 -0.67 29.09 -17.44
N GLY A 350 -0.11 29.23 -16.23
CA GLY A 350 1.25 29.71 -16.04
C GLY A 350 2.27 28.63 -16.34
N VAL A 351 3.21 28.88 -17.25
CA VAL A 351 4.25 27.92 -17.63
C VAL A 351 5.63 28.46 -17.25
N SER A 352 6.21 27.87 -16.21
CA SER A 352 7.56 28.21 -15.74
C SER A 352 8.67 27.45 -16.50
N GLY A 353 8.35 26.30 -17.10
CA GLY A 353 9.32 25.35 -17.65
C GLY A 353 9.76 24.29 -16.64
N GLY A 354 9.15 24.25 -15.45
CA GLY A 354 9.29 23.18 -14.46
C GLY A 354 8.31 22.02 -14.69
N LEU A 355 8.53 20.89 -14.01
CA LEU A 355 7.77 19.65 -14.18
C LEU A 355 6.26 19.81 -13.95
N ASP A 356 5.86 20.54 -12.92
CA ASP A 356 4.45 20.68 -12.53
C ASP A 356 3.64 21.45 -13.57
N SER A 357 4.17 22.58 -13.99
CA SER A 357 3.55 23.38 -15.07
C SER A 357 3.56 22.64 -16.40
N THR A 358 4.57 21.81 -16.66
CA THR A 358 4.65 20.95 -17.83
C THR A 358 3.53 19.90 -17.80
N LEU A 359 3.38 19.15 -16.71
CA LEU A 359 2.31 18.15 -16.57
C LEU A 359 0.94 18.80 -16.71
N ALA A 360 0.71 19.93 -16.04
CA ALA A 360 -0.57 20.63 -16.11
C ALA A 360 -0.88 21.16 -17.54
N LEU A 361 0.14 21.59 -18.29
CA LEU A 361 -0.01 21.98 -19.68
C LEU A 361 -0.39 20.79 -20.59
N LEU A 362 0.28 19.64 -20.43
CA LEU A 362 -0.03 18.42 -21.18
C LEU A 362 -1.46 17.93 -20.91
N VAL A 363 -1.89 17.94 -19.65
CA VAL A 363 -3.27 17.62 -19.25
C VAL A 363 -4.27 18.62 -19.83
N SER A 364 -3.94 19.92 -19.84
CA SER A 364 -4.81 20.98 -20.40
C SER A 364 -5.00 20.81 -21.90
N VAL A 365 -3.93 20.54 -22.64
CA VAL A 365 -4.01 20.29 -24.10
C VAL A 365 -4.86 19.05 -24.39
N ARG A 366 -4.69 17.97 -23.61
CA ARG A 366 -5.49 16.75 -23.75
C ARG A 366 -6.98 17.03 -23.46
N ALA A 367 -7.29 17.69 -22.36
CA ALA A 367 -8.67 18.00 -21.96
C ALA A 367 -9.38 18.91 -22.98
N MET A 368 -8.69 19.92 -23.51
CA MET A 368 -9.24 20.81 -24.55
C MET A 368 -9.51 20.06 -25.85
N LYS A 369 -8.58 19.23 -26.34
CA LYS A 369 -8.80 18.37 -27.52
C LYS A 369 -9.99 17.43 -27.31
N GLU A 370 -10.09 16.77 -26.16
CA GLU A 370 -11.20 15.88 -25.81
C GLU A 370 -12.55 16.62 -25.66
N SER A 371 -12.54 17.95 -25.47
CA SER A 371 -13.72 18.83 -25.45
C SER A 371 -14.08 19.42 -26.82
N GLY A 372 -13.34 19.08 -27.88
CA GLY A 372 -13.57 19.61 -29.23
C GLY A 372 -12.95 20.97 -29.50
N HIS A 373 -12.07 21.46 -28.62
CA HIS A 373 -11.31 22.70 -28.79
C HIS A 373 -9.96 22.45 -29.48
N LEU A 374 -9.37 23.53 -29.98
CA LEU A 374 -8.04 23.49 -30.59
C LEU A 374 -6.94 23.63 -29.51
N PRO A 375 -5.72 23.11 -29.77
CA PRO A 375 -4.58 23.37 -28.87
C PRO A 375 -4.31 24.88 -28.69
N SER A 376 -4.56 25.71 -29.70
CA SER A 376 -4.43 27.18 -29.64
C SER A 376 -5.38 27.86 -28.66
N ASP A 377 -6.44 27.17 -28.21
CA ASP A 377 -7.35 27.66 -27.17
C ASP A 377 -6.77 27.47 -25.76
N VAL A 378 -5.63 26.78 -25.62
CA VAL A 378 -4.82 26.78 -24.40
C VAL A 378 -3.88 27.99 -24.47
N ILE A 379 -4.05 28.93 -23.54
CA ILE A 379 -3.23 30.13 -23.39
C ILE A 379 -2.16 29.87 -22.32
N ALA A 380 -0.98 29.53 -22.78
CA ALA A 380 0.19 29.38 -21.92
C ALA A 380 0.86 30.75 -21.69
N VAL A 381 1.07 31.12 -20.43
CA VAL A 381 1.67 32.40 -20.07
C VAL A 381 3.01 32.17 -19.38
N THR A 382 4.10 32.59 -20.00
CA THR A 382 5.41 32.63 -19.34
C THR A 382 5.67 34.04 -18.81
N MET A 383 5.99 34.12 -17.52
CA MET A 383 6.11 35.38 -16.79
C MET A 383 7.49 35.49 -16.11
N PRO A 384 8.56 35.76 -16.88
CA PRO A 384 9.89 35.93 -16.32
C PRO A 384 9.89 37.06 -15.29
N GLY A 385 10.62 36.85 -14.19
CA GLY A 385 10.89 37.79 -13.11
C GLY A 385 12.37 37.78 -12.78
N PHE A 386 12.74 38.13 -11.54
CA PHE A 386 14.14 38.30 -11.11
C PHE A 386 14.95 37.00 -11.09
N GLY A 387 14.29 35.83 -10.84
CA GLY A 387 14.97 34.53 -10.68
C GLY A 387 14.88 33.60 -11.88
N THR A 388 14.22 33.99 -12.97
CA THR A 388 13.96 33.10 -14.11
C THR A 388 15.22 32.82 -14.91
N THR A 389 15.59 31.54 -15.06
CA THR A 389 16.77 31.14 -15.83
C THR A 389 16.50 31.10 -17.34
N ARG A 390 17.56 31.26 -18.14
CA ARG A 390 17.45 31.20 -19.60
C ARG A 390 16.99 29.82 -20.10
N ARG A 391 17.41 28.74 -19.42
CA ARG A 391 17.11 27.36 -19.80
C ARG A 391 15.61 27.06 -19.61
N THR A 392 15.06 27.30 -18.43
CA THR A 392 13.64 27.04 -18.11
C THR A 392 12.73 27.87 -18.99
N LYS A 393 13.05 29.16 -19.20
CA LYS A 393 12.31 30.02 -20.12
C LYS A 393 12.30 29.47 -21.54
N ASN A 394 13.45 29.01 -22.06
CA ASN A 394 13.54 28.45 -23.41
C ASN A 394 12.75 27.13 -23.54
N ASN A 395 12.79 26.27 -22.53
CA ASN A 395 12.05 25.02 -22.51
C ASN A 395 10.52 25.26 -22.51
N ALA A 396 10.05 26.22 -21.70
CA ALA A 396 8.65 26.62 -21.71
C ALA A 396 8.19 27.09 -23.11
N ILE A 397 9.00 27.96 -23.76
CA ILE A 397 8.69 28.50 -25.09
C ILE A 397 8.64 27.37 -26.14
N LYS A 398 9.68 26.55 -26.23
CA LYS A 398 9.78 25.46 -27.19
C LYS A 398 8.63 24.45 -27.03
N LEU A 399 8.32 24.09 -25.78
CA LEU A 399 7.22 23.15 -25.49
C LEU A 399 5.87 23.72 -25.97
N CYS A 400 5.58 24.98 -25.67
CA CYS A 400 4.34 25.63 -26.09
C CYS A 400 4.23 25.69 -27.63
N GLU A 401 5.31 26.06 -28.32
CA GLU A 401 5.36 26.11 -29.78
C GLU A 401 5.14 24.72 -30.41
N SER A 402 5.79 23.68 -29.86
CA SER A 402 5.64 22.31 -30.36
C SER A 402 4.26 21.70 -30.09
N LEU A 403 3.59 22.10 -29.00
CA LEU A 403 2.23 21.66 -28.70
C LEU A 403 1.14 22.44 -29.46
N GLY A 404 1.51 23.53 -30.14
CA GLY A 404 0.58 24.39 -30.91
C GLY A 404 -0.34 25.23 -30.02
N VAL A 405 0.07 25.54 -28.79
CA VAL A 405 -0.69 26.36 -27.85
C VAL A 405 -0.38 27.84 -28.02
N THR A 406 -1.32 28.71 -27.66
CA THR A 406 -1.11 30.16 -27.69
C THR A 406 -0.18 30.60 -26.58
N LEU A 407 1.00 31.12 -26.92
CA LEU A 407 2.00 31.56 -25.95
C LEU A 407 1.95 33.07 -25.74
N ARG A 408 1.78 33.53 -24.49
CA ARG A 408 1.98 34.93 -24.08
C ARG A 408 3.24 35.04 -23.23
N LYS A 409 4.06 36.08 -23.49
CA LYS A 409 5.30 36.38 -22.75
C LYS A 409 5.14 37.72 -22.06
N ILE A 410 5.07 37.73 -20.74
CA ILE A 410 4.83 38.92 -19.92
C ILE A 410 5.91 39.04 -18.87
N ASP A 411 6.78 40.05 -18.97
CA ASP A 411 7.82 40.34 -17.97
C ASP A 411 7.19 41.08 -16.79
N ILE A 412 7.28 40.49 -15.59
CA ILE A 412 6.66 41.03 -14.38
C ILE A 412 7.57 41.99 -13.62
N THR A 413 8.83 42.15 -14.02
CA THR A 413 9.85 42.90 -13.26
C THR A 413 9.40 44.33 -12.99
N ARG A 414 8.78 44.99 -14.00
CA ARG A 414 8.33 46.38 -13.88
C ARG A 414 7.20 46.55 -12.87
N SER A 415 6.20 45.70 -12.92
CA SER A 415 5.04 45.72 -12.01
C SER A 415 5.48 45.47 -10.57
N VAL A 416 6.30 44.42 -10.35
CA VAL A 416 6.82 44.08 -9.04
C VAL A 416 7.71 45.18 -8.46
N ARG A 417 8.56 45.85 -9.28
CA ARG A 417 9.32 47.02 -8.83
C ARG A 417 8.45 48.20 -8.42
N SER A 418 7.37 48.43 -9.15
CA SER A 418 6.40 49.46 -8.75
C SER A 418 5.78 49.12 -7.40
N HIS A 419 5.37 47.88 -7.23
CA HIS A 419 4.82 47.38 -5.96
C HIS A 419 5.81 47.48 -4.79
N PHE A 420 7.09 47.13 -4.99
CA PHE A 420 8.14 47.30 -3.99
C PHE A 420 8.30 48.77 -3.56
N ARG A 421 8.29 49.68 -4.54
CA ARG A 421 8.38 51.12 -4.26
C ARG A 421 7.22 51.61 -3.39
N ASP A 422 5.99 51.17 -3.71
CA ASP A 422 4.79 51.55 -2.95
C ASP A 422 4.82 51.04 -1.51
N LEU A 423 5.47 49.90 -1.27
CA LEU A 423 5.63 49.27 0.04
C LEU A 423 6.88 49.75 0.80
N GLY A 424 7.82 50.44 0.15
CA GLY A 424 9.12 50.76 0.74
C GLY A 424 10.06 49.55 0.89
N GLN A 425 9.85 48.48 0.08
CA GLN A 425 10.69 47.29 0.06
C GLN A 425 11.97 47.54 -0.73
N ASP A 426 13.14 47.22 -0.14
CA ASP A 426 14.39 47.22 -0.86
C ASP A 426 14.45 46.01 -1.84
N GLU A 427 14.75 46.28 -3.09
CA GLU A 427 14.91 45.23 -4.13
C GLU A 427 16.07 44.26 -3.82
N ASN A 428 17.04 44.66 -3.02
CA ASN A 428 18.17 43.83 -2.60
C ASN A 428 17.85 42.97 -1.36
N ASP A 429 16.75 43.22 -0.66
CA ASP A 429 16.29 42.39 0.46
C ASP A 429 15.44 41.22 -0.08
N HIS A 430 16.08 40.10 -0.27
CA HIS A 430 15.49 38.87 -0.83
C HIS A 430 14.71 38.08 0.24
N ASN A 431 13.86 38.73 0.97
CA ASN A 431 13.00 38.16 2.01
C ASN A 431 11.73 37.49 1.44
N VAL A 432 10.87 36.95 2.32
CA VAL A 432 9.61 36.29 1.93
C VAL A 432 8.66 37.22 1.16
N LEU A 433 8.70 38.55 1.43
CA LEU A 433 7.91 39.52 0.67
C LEU A 433 8.36 39.60 -0.78
N PHE A 434 9.68 39.62 -1.02
CA PHE A 434 10.30 39.63 -2.36
C PHE A 434 9.81 38.45 -3.22
N GLU A 435 9.78 37.25 -2.64
CA GLU A 435 9.30 36.05 -3.33
C GLU A 435 7.77 36.09 -3.56
N ASN A 436 7.00 36.38 -2.51
CA ASN A 436 5.55 36.35 -2.54
C ASN A 436 4.95 37.40 -3.47
N ALA A 437 5.54 38.59 -3.58
CA ALA A 437 5.07 39.62 -4.50
C ALA A 437 5.13 39.16 -5.96
N GLN A 438 6.22 38.49 -6.36
CA GLN A 438 6.34 37.92 -7.71
C GLN A 438 5.30 36.83 -7.97
N ALA A 439 5.06 35.93 -7.01
CA ALA A 439 4.08 34.85 -7.17
C ALA A 439 2.65 35.40 -7.29
N ARG A 440 2.28 36.40 -6.49
CA ARG A 440 0.95 37.05 -6.57
C ARG A 440 0.76 37.83 -7.87
N GLU A 441 1.77 38.55 -8.33
CA GLU A 441 1.72 39.26 -9.63
C GLU A 441 1.43 38.28 -10.78
N ARG A 442 2.11 37.12 -10.80
CA ARG A 442 1.83 36.09 -11.79
C ARG A 442 0.39 35.59 -11.74
N THR A 443 -0.15 35.34 -10.56
CA THR A 443 -1.52 34.87 -10.39
C THR A 443 -2.53 35.93 -10.83
N GLN A 444 -2.31 37.20 -10.48
CA GLN A 444 -3.17 38.30 -10.93
C GLN A 444 -3.22 38.38 -12.46
N ILE A 445 -2.08 38.34 -13.14
CA ILE A 445 -2.01 38.35 -14.60
C ILE A 445 -2.79 37.18 -15.22
N LEU A 446 -2.67 35.96 -14.65
CA LEU A 446 -3.40 34.80 -15.15
C LEU A 446 -4.92 34.97 -15.03
N MET A 447 -5.38 35.50 -13.90
CA MET A 447 -6.81 35.76 -13.67
C MET A 447 -7.35 36.85 -14.61
N ASP A 448 -6.59 37.92 -14.87
CA ASP A 448 -6.98 38.99 -15.79
C ASP A 448 -7.02 38.50 -17.24
N ILE A 449 -6.04 37.71 -17.68
CA ILE A 449 -6.05 37.08 -19.01
C ILE A 449 -7.25 36.14 -19.15
N CYS A 450 -7.58 35.39 -18.11
CA CYS A 450 -8.74 34.52 -18.06
C CYS A 450 -10.03 35.30 -18.39
N HIS A 451 -10.24 36.45 -17.76
CA HIS A 451 -11.38 37.31 -18.06
C HIS A 451 -11.35 37.91 -19.46
N GLN A 452 -10.17 38.32 -19.98
CA GLN A 452 -10.03 38.83 -21.34
C GLN A 452 -10.40 37.82 -22.42
N THR A 453 -10.25 36.53 -22.15
CA THR A 453 -10.32 35.45 -23.12
C THR A 453 -11.50 34.52 -22.94
N ASP A 454 -12.42 34.89 -22.01
CA ASP A 454 -13.54 34.02 -21.61
C ASP A 454 -13.05 32.63 -21.22
N GLY A 455 -12.11 32.62 -20.28
CA GLY A 455 -11.26 31.47 -20.00
C GLY A 455 -11.42 30.90 -18.58
N PHE A 456 -10.57 29.97 -18.28
CA PHE A 456 -10.52 29.21 -17.03
C PHE A 456 -9.07 28.99 -16.58
N VAL A 457 -8.68 29.40 -15.37
CA VAL A 457 -7.30 29.27 -14.87
C VAL A 457 -7.05 27.89 -14.30
N VAL A 458 -6.06 27.18 -14.88
CA VAL A 458 -5.59 25.86 -14.41
C VAL A 458 -4.41 26.00 -13.47
N GLY A 459 -4.53 25.41 -12.28
CA GLY A 459 -3.47 25.36 -11.29
C GLY A 459 -2.45 24.25 -11.57
N THR A 460 -1.21 24.52 -11.23
CA THR A 460 -0.06 23.63 -11.47
C THR A 460 0.48 22.96 -10.22
N GLY A 461 0.14 23.45 -9.02
CA GLY A 461 0.64 22.94 -7.73
C GLY A 461 0.33 21.47 -7.53
N ASP A 462 1.30 20.70 -7.05
CA ASP A 462 1.21 19.27 -6.79
C ASP A 462 0.89 18.93 -5.33
N LEU A 463 0.64 17.64 -5.06
CA LEU A 463 0.28 17.15 -3.73
C LEU A 463 1.38 17.39 -2.68
N SER A 464 2.66 17.26 -3.05
CA SER A 464 3.80 17.41 -2.12
C SER A 464 3.99 18.86 -1.71
N GLU A 465 3.84 19.78 -2.65
CA GLU A 465 3.85 21.22 -2.38
C GLU A 465 2.71 21.63 -1.45
N LEU A 466 1.50 21.09 -1.70
CA LEU A 466 0.33 21.32 -0.84
C LEU A 466 0.54 20.74 0.57
N ALA A 467 1.16 19.57 0.70
CA ALA A 467 1.46 18.97 2.00
C ALA A 467 2.41 19.86 2.82
N LEU A 468 3.49 20.33 2.20
CA LEU A 468 4.52 21.15 2.84
C LEU A 468 4.12 22.64 2.96
N GLY A 469 3.03 23.06 2.32
CA GLY A 469 2.66 24.45 2.18
C GLY A 469 3.73 25.25 1.41
N TRP A 470 4.43 24.60 0.48
CA TRP A 470 5.46 25.20 -0.37
C TRP A 470 4.83 25.89 -1.57
N ALA A 471 4.02 26.89 -1.28
CA ALA A 471 3.34 27.75 -2.22
C ALA A 471 3.01 29.09 -1.55
N THR A 472 2.95 30.15 -2.32
CA THR A 472 2.56 31.47 -1.83
C THR A 472 1.05 31.53 -1.64
N TYR A 473 0.60 31.82 -0.41
CA TYR A 473 -0.81 32.03 -0.12
C TYR A 473 -1.38 33.16 -0.98
N ASN A 474 -2.55 32.91 -1.60
CA ASN A 474 -3.19 33.81 -2.57
C ASN A 474 -2.25 34.19 -3.75
N GLY A 475 -1.37 33.28 -4.11
CA GLY A 475 -0.49 33.37 -5.26
C GLY A 475 -0.60 32.08 -6.09
N ASP A 476 0.49 31.41 -6.31
CA ASP A 476 0.58 30.18 -7.11
C ASP A 476 -0.23 28.99 -6.58
N HIS A 477 -0.68 29.01 -5.32
CA HIS A 477 -1.59 28.00 -4.78
C HIS A 477 -3.05 28.19 -5.23
N MET A 478 -3.41 29.35 -5.82
CA MET A 478 -4.77 29.66 -6.25
C MET A 478 -4.98 29.45 -7.74
N SER A 479 -6.10 28.86 -8.09
CA SER A 479 -6.56 28.64 -9.45
C SER A 479 -8.07 28.33 -9.45
N MET A 480 -8.65 28.15 -10.61
CA MET A 480 -10.06 27.70 -10.71
C MET A 480 -10.17 26.18 -10.69
N TYR A 481 -9.11 25.45 -11.06
CA TYR A 481 -9.03 23.99 -10.95
C TYR A 481 -7.57 23.52 -10.91
N GLY A 482 -7.20 22.76 -9.88
CA GLY A 482 -5.85 22.23 -9.69
C GLY A 482 -5.72 20.81 -10.24
N VAL A 483 -5.22 20.64 -11.45
CA VAL A 483 -5.15 19.32 -12.10
C VAL A 483 -4.14 18.37 -11.44
N ASN A 484 -3.09 18.90 -10.80
CA ASN A 484 -2.07 18.12 -10.12
C ASN A 484 -2.28 17.96 -8.61
N ALA A 485 -3.36 18.51 -8.04
CA ALA A 485 -3.57 18.63 -6.59
C ALA A 485 -3.49 17.30 -5.81
N SER A 486 -3.61 16.16 -6.47
CA SER A 486 -3.51 14.82 -5.87
C SER A 486 -2.37 13.98 -6.47
N VAL A 487 -1.45 14.60 -7.21
CA VAL A 487 -0.28 13.94 -7.80
C VAL A 487 0.97 14.35 -7.01
N PRO A 488 1.67 13.43 -6.32
CA PRO A 488 2.89 13.78 -5.59
C PRO A 488 4.07 14.06 -6.54
N LYS A 489 5.03 14.86 -6.09
CA LYS A 489 6.19 15.30 -6.88
C LYS A 489 6.96 14.15 -7.53
N THR A 490 7.16 13.07 -6.80
CA THR A 490 7.82 11.87 -7.35
C THR A 490 7.05 11.29 -8.52
N LEU A 491 5.71 11.24 -8.45
CA LEU A 491 4.87 10.71 -9.52
C LEU A 491 4.76 11.67 -10.72
N VAL A 492 4.79 13.00 -10.51
CA VAL A 492 4.83 13.99 -11.61
C VAL A 492 5.95 13.67 -12.59
N ARG A 493 7.14 13.35 -12.08
CA ARG A 493 8.31 13.00 -12.89
C ARG A 493 8.06 11.79 -13.79
N TYR A 494 7.40 10.75 -13.24
CA TYR A 494 7.07 9.54 -14.01
C TYR A 494 6.00 9.80 -15.07
N LEU A 495 5.01 10.65 -14.78
CA LEU A 495 3.96 11.01 -15.75
C LEU A 495 4.53 11.80 -16.93
N VAL A 496 5.43 12.76 -16.68
CA VAL A 496 6.11 13.51 -17.74
C VAL A 496 7.02 12.59 -18.55
N ARG A 497 7.73 11.65 -17.91
CA ARG A 497 8.53 10.62 -18.59
C ARG A 497 7.65 9.73 -19.48
N TYR A 498 6.55 9.22 -18.93
CA TYR A 498 5.60 8.41 -19.68
C TYR A 498 5.06 9.15 -20.91
N TYR A 499 4.72 10.43 -20.76
CA TYR A 499 4.25 11.24 -21.88
C TYR A 499 5.34 11.39 -22.96
N ALA A 500 6.58 11.65 -22.55
CA ALA A 500 7.72 11.77 -23.45
C ALA A 500 8.00 10.49 -24.25
N ASP A 501 7.90 9.33 -23.58
CA ASP A 501 8.30 8.04 -24.14
C ASP A 501 7.19 7.40 -25.02
N TYR A 502 5.89 7.68 -24.74
CA TYR A 502 4.78 6.96 -25.35
C TYR A 502 3.73 7.82 -26.08
N LEU A 503 3.62 9.11 -25.75
CA LEU A 503 2.54 9.97 -26.27
C LEU A 503 3.04 11.14 -27.13
N ALA A 504 4.29 11.55 -26.93
CA ALA A 504 4.91 12.69 -27.61
C ALA A 504 5.50 12.30 -28.96
N ASP A 505 5.50 13.24 -29.91
CA ASP A 505 6.39 13.15 -31.06
C ASP A 505 7.85 13.37 -30.66
N LYS A 506 8.78 13.15 -31.60
CA LYS A 506 10.23 13.25 -31.32
C LYS A 506 10.64 14.60 -30.76
N GLN A 507 10.11 15.70 -31.31
CA GLN A 507 10.48 17.06 -30.89
C GLN A 507 10.00 17.35 -29.48
N VAL A 508 8.76 17.03 -29.14
CA VAL A 508 8.20 17.19 -27.79
C VAL A 508 8.92 16.27 -26.80
N SER A 509 9.24 15.04 -27.18
CA SER A 509 9.97 14.08 -26.33
C SER A 509 11.37 14.61 -25.95
N GLU A 510 12.12 15.17 -26.87
CA GLU A 510 13.44 15.77 -26.60
C GLU A 510 13.34 16.96 -25.62
N ILE A 511 12.33 17.83 -25.76
CA ILE A 511 12.10 18.95 -24.84
C ILE A 511 11.71 18.47 -23.45
N LEU A 512 10.81 17.49 -23.36
CA LEU A 512 10.39 16.91 -22.08
C LEU A 512 11.56 16.23 -21.38
N SER A 513 12.46 15.57 -22.11
CA SER A 513 13.67 14.98 -21.57
C SER A 513 14.64 16.03 -20.99
N ASP A 514 14.76 17.20 -21.61
CA ASP A 514 15.56 18.31 -21.04
C ASP A 514 14.91 18.89 -19.77
N ILE A 515 13.59 19.01 -19.74
CA ILE A 515 12.84 19.44 -18.54
C ILE A 515 13.05 18.44 -17.39
N LEU A 516 12.97 17.14 -17.66
CA LEU A 516 13.21 16.08 -16.68
C LEU A 516 14.62 16.11 -16.05
N ASN A 517 15.60 16.61 -16.80
CA ASN A 517 16.99 16.77 -16.37
C ASN A 517 17.30 18.14 -15.74
N THR A 518 16.27 18.99 -15.55
CA THR A 518 16.43 20.31 -14.91
C THR A 518 16.14 20.18 -13.40
N PRO A 519 17.03 20.71 -12.53
CA PRO A 519 16.78 20.70 -11.08
C PRO A 519 15.52 21.48 -10.67
N VAL A 520 14.84 21.02 -9.62
CA VAL A 520 13.65 21.69 -9.09
C VAL A 520 14.04 22.97 -8.35
N SER A 521 13.47 24.11 -8.77
CA SER A 521 13.67 25.41 -8.13
C SER A 521 12.45 26.29 -8.31
N PRO A 522 12.07 27.13 -7.31
CA PRO A 522 10.99 28.11 -7.46
C PRO A 522 11.36 29.29 -8.34
N GLU A 523 12.65 29.48 -8.69
CA GLU A 523 13.18 30.56 -9.54
C GLU A 523 12.66 31.98 -9.17
N LEU A 524 12.56 32.26 -7.86
CA LEU A 524 12.10 33.54 -7.35
C LEU A 524 13.25 34.48 -6.95
N LEU A 525 14.42 33.90 -6.59
CA LEU A 525 15.61 34.65 -6.24
C LEU A 525 16.52 34.83 -7.46
N PRO A 526 17.26 35.97 -7.58
CA PRO A 526 18.18 36.21 -8.66
C PRO A 526 19.24 35.12 -8.79
N ALA A 527 19.49 34.66 -10.01
CA ALA A 527 20.49 33.63 -10.29
C ALA A 527 21.92 34.19 -10.08
N ALA A 528 22.74 33.50 -9.28
CA ALA A 528 24.15 33.80 -9.16
C ALA A 528 24.91 33.21 -10.36
N GLU A 529 25.59 34.03 -11.14
CA GLU A 529 26.38 33.63 -12.32
C GLU A 529 25.62 32.76 -13.35
N GLY A 530 24.29 32.97 -13.50
CA GLY A 530 23.48 32.20 -14.42
C GLY A 530 23.10 30.77 -13.94
N LYS A 531 23.47 30.41 -12.71
CA LYS A 531 23.09 29.14 -12.06
C LYS A 531 21.92 29.37 -11.11
N ILE A 532 21.12 28.32 -10.90
CA ILE A 532 20.01 28.32 -9.94
C ILE A 532 20.58 28.59 -8.54
N SER A 533 20.17 29.71 -7.92
CA SER A 533 20.64 30.11 -6.59
C SER A 533 19.90 29.43 -5.45
N GLN A 534 18.67 28.94 -5.70
CA GLN A 534 17.81 28.35 -4.70
C GLN A 534 17.34 26.97 -5.17
N LEU A 535 17.91 25.92 -4.57
CA LEU A 535 17.37 24.57 -4.72
C LEU A 535 16.33 24.33 -3.64
N THR A 536 15.11 24.00 -4.05
CA THR A 536 13.97 23.74 -3.13
C THR A 536 14.35 22.70 -2.07
N GLU A 537 14.98 21.61 -2.47
CA GLU A 537 15.35 20.52 -1.58
C GLU A 537 16.41 20.87 -0.52
N ASN A 538 17.20 21.92 -0.73
CA ASN A 538 18.13 22.42 0.30
C ASN A 538 17.38 23.06 1.49
N ILE A 539 16.19 23.60 1.24
CA ILE A 539 15.39 24.33 2.23
C ILE A 539 14.40 23.43 2.94
N ILE A 540 13.66 22.67 2.16
CA ILE A 540 12.58 21.84 2.70
C ILE A 540 12.98 20.37 2.88
N GLY A 541 14.02 19.89 2.22
CA GLY A 541 14.45 18.50 2.15
C GLY A 541 14.04 17.79 0.87
N PRO A 542 14.56 16.56 0.66
CA PRO A 542 14.26 15.75 -0.54
C PRO A 542 12.78 15.40 -0.67
N TYR A 543 12.18 15.65 -1.83
CA TYR A 543 10.77 15.31 -2.09
C TYR A 543 10.48 13.82 -1.96
N GLU A 544 11.44 12.94 -2.28
CA GLU A 544 11.23 11.50 -2.12
C GLU A 544 10.99 11.09 -0.66
N LEU A 545 11.66 11.75 0.31
CA LEU A 545 11.40 11.55 1.73
C LEU A 545 10.03 12.11 2.13
N HIS A 546 9.66 13.31 1.64
CA HIS A 546 8.38 13.92 1.96
C HIS A 546 7.20 13.13 1.40
N ASP A 547 7.30 12.60 0.19
CA ASP A 547 6.28 11.76 -0.41
C ASP A 547 6.16 10.42 0.34
N PHE A 548 7.27 9.85 0.78
CA PHE A 548 7.28 8.67 1.66
C PHE A 548 6.57 8.96 2.99
N PHE A 549 6.92 10.06 3.66
CA PHE A 549 6.28 10.46 4.92
C PHE A 549 4.80 10.74 4.73
N LEU A 550 4.43 11.47 3.69
CA LEU A 550 3.04 11.78 3.34
C LEU A 550 2.21 10.51 3.15
N TYR A 551 2.75 9.52 2.43
CA TYR A 551 2.07 8.25 2.20
C TYR A 551 1.77 7.53 3.51
N TYR A 552 2.78 7.26 4.32
CA TYR A 552 2.60 6.49 5.55
C TYR A 552 1.86 7.26 6.64
N PHE A 553 2.08 8.55 6.75
CA PHE A 553 1.41 9.39 7.73
C PHE A 553 -0.08 9.62 7.41
N ILE A 554 -0.41 9.92 6.15
CA ILE A 554 -1.80 10.25 5.76
C ILE A 554 -2.59 9.02 5.35
N ARG A 555 -2.01 8.14 4.51
CA ARG A 555 -2.73 6.96 4.00
C ARG A 555 -2.95 5.91 5.07
N HIS A 556 -1.97 5.68 5.93
CA HIS A 556 -2.01 4.62 6.94
C HIS A 556 -2.21 5.14 8.37
N GLY A 557 -1.97 6.44 8.64
CA GLY A 557 -2.08 7.02 9.97
C GLY A 557 -1.00 6.54 10.93
N PHE A 558 0.17 6.14 10.42
CA PHE A 558 1.26 5.62 11.25
C PHE A 558 1.85 6.69 12.15
N SER A 559 2.34 6.26 13.30
CA SER A 559 3.07 7.12 14.23
C SER A 559 4.38 7.62 13.58
N PRO A 560 4.88 8.80 13.96
CA PRO A 560 6.14 9.32 13.44
C PRO A 560 7.31 8.37 13.60
N GLU A 561 7.38 7.64 14.72
CA GLU A 561 8.43 6.66 15.00
C GLU A 561 8.39 5.48 14.01
N LYS A 562 7.19 4.97 13.71
CA LYS A 562 7.00 3.91 12.72
C LYS A 562 7.36 4.40 11.32
N VAL A 563 6.97 5.64 10.97
CA VAL A 563 7.34 6.25 9.68
C VAL A 563 8.85 6.39 9.55
N ALA A 564 9.54 6.88 10.60
CA ALA A 564 11.00 6.98 10.63
C ALA A 564 11.67 5.60 10.51
N TRP A 565 11.16 4.61 11.22
CA TRP A 565 11.68 3.24 11.18
C TRP A 565 11.55 2.62 9.79
N LEU A 566 10.39 2.75 9.13
CA LEU A 566 10.18 2.30 7.75
C LEU A 566 11.07 3.05 6.75
N ALA A 567 11.25 4.36 6.93
CA ALA A 567 12.14 5.17 6.09
C ALA A 567 13.60 4.71 6.21
N ASN A 568 14.06 4.36 7.42
CA ASN A 568 15.40 3.79 7.61
C ASN A 568 15.61 2.47 6.86
N TYR A 569 14.57 1.64 6.72
CA TYR A 569 14.64 0.44 5.87
C TYR A 569 14.65 0.79 4.38
N ALA A 570 13.77 1.67 3.96
CA ALA A 570 13.63 2.04 2.54
C ALA A 570 14.86 2.78 2.02
N PHE A 571 15.43 3.68 2.80
CA PHE A 571 16.50 4.60 2.37
C PHE A 571 17.87 4.30 2.98
N LYS A 572 18.10 3.12 3.54
CA LYS A 572 19.32 2.73 4.26
C LYS A 572 20.64 3.05 3.52
N ASP A 573 20.61 3.03 2.18
CA ASP A 573 21.80 3.27 1.34
C ASP A 573 21.84 4.72 0.78
N THR A 574 20.90 5.59 1.19
CA THR A 574 20.74 6.93 0.62
C THR A 574 20.82 8.04 1.67
N TYR A 575 20.19 7.86 2.83
CA TYR A 575 20.11 8.84 3.92
C TYR A 575 20.46 8.22 5.26
N SER A 576 21.10 8.99 6.13
CA SER A 576 21.34 8.59 7.51
C SER A 576 20.04 8.69 8.34
N ALA A 577 19.99 7.97 9.48
CA ALA A 577 18.86 8.02 10.40
C ALA A 577 18.59 9.46 10.92
N ASP A 578 19.67 10.22 11.17
CA ASP A 578 19.57 11.61 11.63
C ASP A 578 18.98 12.53 10.55
N GLU A 579 19.34 12.33 9.29
CA GLU A 579 18.75 13.07 8.17
C GLU A 579 17.27 12.75 8.00
N ILE A 580 16.89 11.47 8.07
CA ILE A 580 15.49 11.04 8.00
C ILE A 580 14.70 11.67 9.14
N GLN A 581 15.18 11.61 10.37
CA GLN A 581 14.51 12.21 11.53
C GLN A 581 14.41 13.73 11.40
N LYS A 582 15.47 14.40 10.95
CA LYS A 582 15.47 15.85 10.68
C LYS A 582 14.36 16.23 9.70
N TRP A 583 14.30 15.56 8.56
CA TRP A 583 13.35 15.90 7.52
C TRP A 583 11.90 15.49 7.87
N LEU A 584 11.72 14.43 8.64
CA LEU A 584 10.40 14.07 9.18
C LEU A 584 9.89 15.14 10.15
N LYS A 585 10.74 15.68 11.03
CA LYS A 585 10.38 16.81 11.91
C LYS A 585 10.01 18.06 11.10
N VAL A 586 10.74 18.34 10.03
CA VAL A 586 10.42 19.45 9.10
C VAL A 586 9.06 19.21 8.43
N PHE A 587 8.83 17.98 7.91
CA PHE A 587 7.56 17.59 7.30
C PHE A 587 6.39 17.83 8.26
N ILE A 588 6.43 17.30 9.48
CA ILE A 588 5.37 17.42 10.47
C ILE A 588 5.09 18.90 10.78
N LYS A 589 6.12 19.69 11.11
CA LYS A 589 5.97 21.12 11.42
C LYS A 589 5.34 21.88 10.25
N ARG A 590 5.82 21.68 9.03
CA ARG A 590 5.29 22.35 7.84
C ARG A 590 3.88 21.91 7.53
N PHE A 591 3.60 20.61 7.63
CA PHE A 591 2.28 20.05 7.38
C PHE A 591 1.21 20.66 8.29
N PHE A 592 1.48 20.79 9.58
CA PHE A 592 0.55 21.40 10.53
C PHE A 592 0.44 22.93 10.34
N ASN A 593 1.57 23.63 10.32
CA ASN A 593 1.58 25.11 10.28
C ASN A 593 1.00 25.70 8.98
N ASN A 594 0.94 24.92 7.90
CA ASN A 594 0.43 25.38 6.61
C ASN A 594 -1.00 24.87 6.30
N GLN A 595 -1.71 24.32 7.28
CA GLN A 595 -3.09 23.86 7.06
C GLN A 595 -4.02 24.98 6.56
N PHE A 596 -3.85 26.21 7.01
CA PHE A 596 -4.65 27.34 6.55
C PHE A 596 -4.60 27.55 5.03
N LYS A 597 -3.47 27.23 4.38
CA LYS A 597 -3.36 27.26 2.92
C LYS A 597 -4.22 26.17 2.27
N ARG A 598 -4.29 24.97 2.88
CA ARG A 598 -5.10 23.87 2.37
C ARG A 598 -6.59 24.06 2.58
N SER A 599 -6.99 24.84 3.58
CA SER A 599 -8.40 25.13 3.87
C SER A 599 -9.14 25.82 2.72
N CYS A 600 -8.41 26.49 1.82
CA CYS A 600 -8.97 27.21 0.67
C CYS A 600 -8.48 26.64 -0.68
N LEU A 601 -8.07 25.39 -0.72
CA LEU A 601 -7.61 24.77 -1.98
C LEU A 601 -8.68 24.78 -3.07
N PRO A 602 -8.30 25.08 -4.32
CA PRO A 602 -9.14 24.88 -5.49
C PRO A 602 -9.63 23.43 -5.60
N ASP A 603 -10.71 23.23 -6.34
CA ASP A 603 -11.12 21.89 -6.75
C ASP A 603 -10.05 21.24 -7.63
N GLY A 604 -9.93 19.91 -7.54
CA GLY A 604 -9.01 19.13 -8.35
C GLY A 604 -9.36 17.63 -8.29
N PRO A 605 -8.93 16.83 -9.26
CA PRO A 605 -9.25 15.41 -9.31
C PRO A 605 -8.42 14.62 -8.29
N LYS A 606 -9.06 13.65 -7.62
CA LYS A 606 -8.34 12.65 -6.85
C LYS A 606 -7.88 11.53 -7.77
N VAL A 607 -6.56 11.34 -7.90
CA VAL A 607 -5.98 10.32 -8.78
C VAL A 607 -5.43 9.09 -8.04
N GLY A 608 -5.09 9.24 -6.77
CA GLY A 608 -4.48 8.17 -5.96
C GLY A 608 -5.14 7.99 -4.61
N SER A 609 -4.51 7.20 -3.74
CA SER A 609 -5.02 6.87 -2.40
C SER A 609 -4.93 8.04 -1.41
N VAL A 610 -4.11 9.06 -1.69
CA VAL A 610 -3.92 10.25 -0.86
C VAL A 610 -4.39 11.50 -1.59
N SER A 611 -5.15 12.33 -0.91
CA SER A 611 -5.51 13.68 -1.32
C SER A 611 -5.60 14.57 -0.08
N LEU A 612 -5.37 15.86 -0.25
CA LEU A 612 -5.43 16.84 0.84
C LEU A 612 -6.60 17.83 0.68
N SER A 613 -7.59 17.46 -0.14
CA SER A 613 -8.79 18.27 -0.32
C SER A 613 -9.54 18.46 1.00
N PRO A 614 -9.82 19.71 1.42
CA PRO A 614 -10.55 20.00 2.66
C PRO A 614 -12.04 19.60 2.58
N ARG A 615 -12.53 19.30 1.39
CA ARG A 615 -13.92 18.89 1.14
C ARG A 615 -14.16 17.41 1.39
N GLY A 616 -13.11 16.58 1.40
CA GLY A 616 -13.25 15.13 1.49
C GLY A 616 -12.16 14.45 2.33
N ASP A 617 -10.97 14.35 1.79
CA ASP A 617 -9.95 13.42 2.28
C ASP A 617 -9.25 13.85 3.58
N TRP A 618 -8.96 15.16 3.74
CA TRP A 618 -8.23 15.65 4.89
C TRP A 618 -8.83 16.91 5.48
N ARG A 619 -9.44 16.77 6.66
CA ARG A 619 -10.05 17.87 7.40
C ARG A 619 -9.31 18.05 8.72
N MET A 620 -8.52 19.09 8.81
CA MET A 620 -7.74 19.41 10.00
C MET A 620 -7.96 20.89 10.36
N PRO A 621 -8.12 21.25 11.65
CA PRO A 621 -8.14 22.66 12.04
C PRO A 621 -6.78 23.30 11.76
N SER A 622 -6.79 24.58 11.37
CA SER A 622 -5.58 25.31 10.97
C SER A 622 -4.66 25.68 12.15
N ASP A 623 -5.16 25.56 13.36
CA ASP A 623 -4.49 25.87 14.62
C ASP A 623 -4.16 24.62 15.46
N ALA A 624 -4.20 23.44 14.85
CA ALA A 624 -3.82 22.19 15.51
C ALA A 624 -2.34 22.19 15.92
N SER A 625 -2.05 21.73 17.16
CA SER A 625 -0.69 21.58 17.66
C SER A 625 -0.06 20.29 17.12
N PHE A 626 1.18 20.38 16.66
CA PHE A 626 1.99 19.23 16.23
C PHE A 626 2.86 18.63 17.36
N LYS A 627 2.74 19.17 18.58
CA LYS A 627 3.69 18.87 19.67
C LYS A 627 3.81 17.37 19.97
N ILE A 628 2.69 16.65 20.09
CA ILE A 628 2.70 15.23 20.43
C ILE A 628 3.38 14.35 19.37
N TRP A 629 3.32 14.75 18.10
CA TRP A 629 4.01 14.04 16.99
C TRP A 629 5.52 14.31 17.00
N ILE A 630 5.97 15.49 17.43
CA ILE A 630 7.40 15.80 17.57
C ILE A 630 7.96 15.12 18.83
N ASP A 631 7.25 15.25 19.96
CA ASP A 631 7.67 14.66 21.22
C ASP A 631 7.84 13.12 21.14
N SER A 632 7.07 12.46 20.25
CA SER A 632 7.19 11.04 20.02
C SER A 632 8.49 10.63 19.34
N LEU A 633 9.04 11.48 18.47
CA LEU A 633 10.33 11.25 17.80
C LEU A 633 11.55 11.48 18.72
N ASP A 634 11.35 12.11 19.87
CA ASP A 634 12.41 12.47 20.82
C ASP A 634 12.49 11.48 22.02
N ARG A 635 11.60 10.47 22.03
CA ARG A 635 11.60 9.35 22.99
C ARG A 635 12.48 8.20 22.50
#